data_267c256fa8fa681131d9ae27a9dd4d11
#
_entry.id   267c256fa8fa681131d9ae27a9dd4d11
#
_cell.length_a   1.000
_cell.length_b   1.000
_cell.length_c   1.000
_cell.angle_alpha   90.00
_cell.angle_beta   90.00
_cell.angle_gamma   90.00
#
_symmetry.space_group_name_H-M   'P 1'
#
loop_
_entity.id
_entity.type
_entity.pdbx_description
1 polymer ?
#
loop_
_entity_poly.entity_id
_entity_poly.type
_entity_poly.pdbx_seq_one_letter_code
_entity_poly.pdbx_strand_id
1 'polypeptide(L)'
;MIGSGNLPKLKDNLYRDDETDLWLIPTAEVSLNGLHQGKIISPASLPKSYVARTPSFRKEHTSAGRDIRGIKRVHQFYKVEMFKYVHPDDSEEHLESMINNARTLCDRLELSSKLIQLSTGDIGFQSAITFD
;
A
#
# COMPACT_ATOMS: atom_id res chain seq x y z
N MET A 1 11.82 2.09 0.37
CA MET A 1 10.93 3.04 1.08
C MET A 1 10.83 4.40 0.41
N ILE A 2 11.89 4.95 -0.17
CA ILE A 2 11.80 6.22 -0.91
C ILE A 2 10.92 6.07 -2.16
N GLY A 3 11.19 5.07 -2.99
CA GLY A 3 10.44 4.83 -4.23
C GLY A 3 8.96 4.46 -4.04
N SER A 4 8.58 4.00 -2.86
CA SER A 4 7.19 3.72 -2.49
C SER A 4 6.50 4.86 -1.74
N GLY A 5 7.13 6.05 -1.65
CA GLY A 5 6.56 7.22 -1.03
C GLY A 5 6.48 7.22 0.51
N ASN A 6 7.03 6.20 1.17
CA ASN A 6 7.01 6.14 2.64
C ASN A 6 8.06 7.05 3.28
N LEU A 7 9.19 7.27 2.62
CA LEU A 7 10.22 8.20 3.06
C LEU A 7 10.39 9.34 2.05
N PRO A 8 10.73 10.54 2.52
CA PRO A 8 10.92 10.95 3.91
C PRO A 8 9.62 11.29 4.67
N LYS A 9 8.49 11.47 3.97
CA LYS A 9 7.25 12.08 4.49
C LYS A 9 6.68 11.38 5.73
N LEU A 10 6.72 10.04 5.76
CA LEU A 10 6.13 9.25 6.85
C LEU A 10 7.16 8.75 7.87
N LYS A 11 8.37 9.33 7.89
CA LYS A 11 9.47 8.89 8.76
C LYS A 11 9.07 8.71 10.22
N ASP A 12 8.31 9.65 10.77
CA ASP A 12 7.94 9.65 12.19
C ASP A 12 6.97 8.50 12.54
N ASN A 13 6.28 7.95 11.54
CA ASN A 13 5.37 6.82 11.72
C ASN A 13 6.02 5.45 11.51
N LEU A 14 7.31 5.42 11.17
CA LEU A 14 8.06 4.21 10.86
C LEU A 14 8.97 3.79 12.02
N TYR A 15 9.08 2.48 12.23
CA TYR A 15 10.09 1.90 13.10
C TYR A 15 11.41 1.74 12.35
N ARG A 16 12.48 2.16 12.98
CA ARG A 16 13.85 2.00 12.50
C ARG A 16 14.69 1.34 13.58
N ASP A 17 15.57 0.45 13.16
CA ASP A 17 16.66 -0.06 13.98
C ASP A 17 17.87 0.87 13.81
N ASP A 18 18.31 1.48 14.91
CA ASP A 18 19.40 2.47 14.88
C ASP A 18 20.78 1.82 14.68
N GLU A 19 20.93 0.53 15.00
CA GLU A 19 22.20 -0.18 14.86
C GLU A 19 22.47 -0.61 13.42
N THR A 20 21.43 -1.10 12.72
CA THR A 20 21.57 -1.68 11.39
C THR A 20 21.08 -0.79 10.26
N ASP A 21 20.50 0.37 10.55
CA ASP A 21 19.81 1.26 9.61
C ASP A 21 18.66 0.58 8.85
N LEU A 22 18.13 -0.51 9.39
CA LEU A 22 16.97 -1.19 8.81
C LEU A 22 15.68 -0.54 9.28
N TRP A 23 14.70 -0.58 8.40
CA TRP A 23 13.36 -0.06 8.64
C TRP A 23 12.35 -1.19 8.56
N LEU A 24 11.47 -1.28 9.56
CA LEU A 24 10.35 -2.20 9.48
C LEU A 24 9.32 -1.69 8.47
N ILE A 25 8.85 -2.58 7.62
CA ILE A 25 7.90 -2.19 6.56
C ILE A 25 6.53 -1.84 7.14
N PRO A 26 5.91 -0.72 6.75
CA PRO A 26 4.54 -0.38 7.15
C PRO A 26 3.48 -1.06 6.29
N THR A 27 3.90 -1.69 5.18
CA THR A 27 3.07 -2.37 4.19
C THR A 27 3.96 -3.22 3.27
N ALA A 28 3.44 -4.32 2.75
CA ALA A 28 4.13 -5.13 1.76
C ALA A 28 4.41 -4.39 0.44
N GLU A 29 3.66 -3.33 0.13
CA GLU A 29 3.87 -2.47 -1.03
C GLU A 29 5.32 -2.03 -1.16
N VAL A 30 5.99 -1.68 -0.04
CA VAL A 30 7.40 -1.28 -0.04
C VAL A 30 8.31 -2.34 -0.64
N SER A 31 8.12 -3.59 -0.21
CA SER A 31 8.92 -4.73 -0.69
C SER A 31 8.55 -5.12 -2.12
N LEU A 32 7.25 -5.12 -2.43
CA LEU A 32 6.75 -5.47 -3.75
C LEU A 32 7.21 -4.45 -4.80
N ASN A 33 7.16 -3.16 -4.50
CA ASN A 33 7.67 -2.10 -5.37
C ASN A 33 9.19 -2.21 -5.60
N GLY A 34 9.92 -2.76 -4.64
CA GLY A 34 11.37 -2.96 -4.72
C GLY A 34 11.81 -4.23 -5.48
N LEU A 35 10.92 -5.17 -5.80
CA LEU A 35 11.29 -6.47 -6.39
C LEU A 35 12.08 -6.39 -7.68
N HIS A 36 11.82 -5.38 -8.48
CA HIS A 36 12.45 -5.16 -9.77
C HIS A 36 13.38 -3.94 -9.79
N GLN A 37 13.79 -3.46 -8.61
CA GLN A 37 14.73 -2.35 -8.51
C GLN A 37 16.02 -2.65 -9.30
N GLY A 38 16.48 -1.70 -10.11
CA GLY A 38 17.67 -1.84 -10.93
C GLY A 38 17.52 -2.77 -12.15
N LYS A 39 16.29 -3.21 -12.47
CA LYS A 39 16.02 -4.07 -13.64
C LYS A 39 15.18 -3.31 -14.67
N ILE A 40 15.45 -3.58 -15.94
CA ILE A 40 14.61 -3.19 -17.06
C ILE A 40 13.63 -4.33 -17.31
N ILE A 41 12.33 -4.06 -17.21
CA ILE A 41 11.29 -5.05 -17.45
C ILE A 41 10.85 -4.95 -18.91
N SER A 42 10.89 -6.09 -19.62
CA SER A 42 10.37 -6.14 -20.99
C SER A 42 8.85 -5.88 -21.02
N PRO A 43 8.34 -5.01 -21.90
CA PRO A 43 6.88 -4.80 -22.05
C PRO A 43 6.11 -6.10 -22.30
N ALA A 44 6.68 -7.03 -23.05
CA ALA A 44 6.07 -8.34 -23.32
C ALA A 44 5.89 -9.23 -22.09
N SER A 45 6.53 -8.89 -20.96
CA SER A 45 6.38 -9.61 -19.69
C SER A 45 5.38 -8.98 -18.73
N LEU A 46 4.72 -7.92 -19.14
CA LEU A 46 3.66 -7.25 -18.37
C LEU A 46 2.28 -7.81 -18.78
N PRO A 47 1.29 -7.78 -17.91
CA PRO A 47 1.37 -7.35 -16.51
C PRO A 47 2.05 -8.38 -15.60
N LYS A 48 2.69 -7.91 -14.52
CA LYS A 48 3.17 -8.76 -13.43
C LYS A 48 2.32 -8.48 -12.19
N SER A 49 1.63 -9.50 -11.70
CA SER A 49 0.75 -9.40 -10.55
C SER A 49 1.33 -10.16 -9.36
N TYR A 50 1.29 -9.54 -8.22
CA TYR A 50 1.79 -10.10 -6.96
C TYR A 50 0.76 -9.96 -5.85
N VAL A 51 0.79 -10.92 -4.94
CA VAL A 51 0.09 -10.87 -3.66
C VAL A 51 1.08 -11.23 -2.57
N ALA A 52 1.13 -10.46 -1.50
CA ALA A 52 1.96 -10.77 -0.35
C ALA A 52 1.19 -10.57 0.96
N ARG A 53 1.32 -11.51 1.88
CA ARG A 53 0.86 -11.38 3.26
C ARG A 53 2.07 -11.15 4.14
N THR A 54 2.15 -9.99 4.76
CA THR A 54 3.28 -9.63 5.63
C THR A 54 2.80 -9.03 6.95
N PRO A 55 3.61 -9.14 8.04
CA PRO A 55 3.48 -8.20 9.14
C PRO A 55 3.75 -6.78 8.63
N SER A 56 3.03 -5.83 9.18
CA SER A 56 3.18 -4.40 8.90
C SER A 56 3.32 -3.66 10.21
N PHE A 57 4.18 -2.65 10.24
CA PHE A 57 4.56 -1.96 11.47
C PHE A 57 4.36 -0.45 11.33
N ARG A 58 3.59 0.14 12.24
CA ARG A 58 3.32 1.59 12.26
C ARG A 58 3.33 2.11 13.68
N LYS A 59 3.99 3.25 13.92
CA LYS A 59 4.01 3.90 15.25
C LYS A 59 2.69 4.56 15.61
N GLU A 60 1.86 4.87 14.61
CA GLU A 60 0.55 5.52 14.76
C GLU A 60 0.58 6.88 15.50
N HIS A 61 1.73 7.58 15.46
CA HIS A 61 1.92 8.86 16.16
C HIS A 61 1.14 10.02 15.53
N THR A 62 0.80 9.93 14.24
CA THR A 62 0.24 11.05 13.47
C THR A 62 -1.28 11.11 13.48
N SER A 63 -1.94 10.14 14.08
CA SER A 63 -3.40 10.11 14.13
C SER A 63 -3.89 10.85 15.38
N ALA A 64 -4.03 12.17 15.30
CA ALA A 64 -4.58 13.03 16.35
C ALA A 64 -6.13 13.02 16.34
N GLY A 65 -6.78 11.87 16.45
CA GLY A 65 -8.24 11.76 16.44
C GLY A 65 -8.79 10.79 17.47
N ARG A 66 -10.12 10.77 17.63
CA ARG A 66 -10.85 9.86 18.54
C ARG A 66 -10.61 8.38 18.22
N ASP A 67 -10.19 8.05 17.01
CA ASP A 67 -9.97 6.69 16.51
C ASP A 67 -8.63 6.06 16.91
N ILE A 68 -7.77 6.80 17.65
CA ILE A 68 -6.46 6.29 18.10
C ILE A 68 -6.60 5.36 19.31
N ARG A 69 -7.70 5.47 20.04
CA ARG A 69 -7.94 4.68 21.25
C ARG A 69 -8.74 3.44 20.93
N GLY A 70 -8.15 2.27 21.20
CA GLY A 70 -8.86 1.01 21.13
C GLY A 70 -8.25 0.00 20.15
N ILE A 71 -9.05 -0.97 19.76
CA ILE A 71 -8.65 -2.14 18.96
C ILE A 71 -8.41 -1.83 17.48
N LYS A 72 -8.83 -0.66 16.99
CA LYS A 72 -8.80 -0.32 15.56
C LYS A 72 -7.40 -0.02 15.02
N ARG A 73 -6.47 0.44 15.87
CA ARG A 73 -5.11 0.79 15.48
C ARG A 73 -4.11 0.13 16.38
N VAL A 74 -3.20 -0.62 15.77
CA VAL A 74 -2.16 -1.40 16.47
C VAL A 74 -0.80 -1.16 15.81
N HIS A 75 0.26 -1.35 16.58
CA HIS A 75 1.63 -1.14 16.12
C HIS A 75 2.12 -2.20 15.15
N GLN A 76 1.56 -3.40 15.23
CA GLN A 76 1.84 -4.53 14.35
C GLN A 76 0.52 -5.20 13.96
N PHE A 77 0.36 -5.46 12.66
CA PHE A 77 -0.78 -6.20 12.11
C PHE A 77 -0.35 -6.93 10.84
N TYR A 78 -1.13 -7.93 10.44
CA TYR A 78 -0.94 -8.58 9.14
C TYR A 78 -1.79 -7.91 8.08
N LYS A 79 -1.19 -7.71 6.91
CA LYS A 79 -1.88 -7.18 5.73
C LYS A 79 -1.60 -8.06 4.51
N VAL A 80 -2.63 -8.31 3.73
CA VAL A 80 -2.52 -8.88 2.39
C VAL A 80 -2.53 -7.74 1.40
N GLU A 81 -1.48 -7.65 0.60
CA GLU A 81 -1.28 -6.59 -0.39
C GLU A 81 -1.36 -7.15 -1.78
N MET A 82 -2.12 -6.52 -2.66
CA MET A 82 -2.11 -6.76 -4.10
C MET A 82 -1.23 -5.69 -4.76
N PHE A 83 -0.40 -6.10 -5.70
CA PHE A 83 0.49 -5.19 -6.41
C PHE A 83 0.63 -5.62 -7.88
N LYS A 84 0.58 -4.67 -8.81
CA LYS A 84 0.78 -4.93 -10.22
C LYS A 84 1.81 -3.97 -10.83
N TYR A 85 2.71 -4.53 -11.63
CA TYR A 85 3.47 -3.76 -12.62
C TYR A 85 2.77 -3.89 -13.95
N VAL A 86 2.42 -2.77 -14.55
CA VAL A 86 1.62 -2.72 -15.78
C VAL A 86 2.22 -1.73 -16.77
N HIS A 87 1.84 -1.82 -18.03
CA HIS A 87 2.15 -0.75 -18.97
C HIS A 87 1.36 0.51 -18.58
N PRO A 88 1.93 1.72 -18.70
CA PRO A 88 1.22 2.96 -18.32
C PRO A 88 -0.15 3.11 -18.99
N ASP A 89 -0.26 2.73 -20.26
CA ASP A 89 -1.50 2.86 -21.02
C ASP A 89 -2.62 1.93 -20.51
N ASP A 90 -2.27 0.84 -19.82
CA ASP A 90 -3.21 -0.15 -19.30
C ASP A 90 -3.53 0.06 -17.80
N SER A 91 -2.98 1.13 -17.20
CA SER A 91 -3.01 1.34 -15.75
C SER A 91 -4.44 1.47 -15.19
N GLU A 92 -5.34 2.13 -15.90
CA GLU A 92 -6.73 2.31 -15.47
C GLU A 92 -7.49 1.00 -15.44
N GLU A 93 -7.40 0.18 -16.50
CA GLU A 93 -8.04 -1.14 -16.56
C GLU A 93 -7.56 -2.04 -15.42
N HIS A 94 -6.25 -2.04 -15.17
CA HIS A 94 -5.68 -2.83 -14.09
C HIS A 94 -6.07 -2.32 -12.70
N LEU A 95 -6.24 -1.01 -12.53
CA LEU A 95 -6.74 -0.43 -11.29
C LEU A 95 -8.19 -0.88 -11.03
N GLU A 96 -9.06 -0.79 -12.03
CA GLU A 96 -10.45 -1.29 -11.93
C GLU A 96 -10.49 -2.79 -11.58
N SER A 97 -9.64 -3.60 -12.20
CA SER A 97 -9.51 -5.02 -11.88
C SER A 97 -9.15 -5.25 -10.41
N MET A 98 -8.23 -4.46 -9.85
CA MET A 98 -7.85 -4.55 -8.44
C MET A 98 -8.99 -4.11 -7.50
N ILE A 99 -9.70 -3.04 -7.85
CA ILE A 99 -10.89 -2.58 -7.11
C ILE A 99 -11.95 -3.68 -7.08
N ASN A 100 -12.23 -4.30 -8.22
CA ASN A 100 -13.22 -5.38 -8.32
C ASN A 100 -12.81 -6.61 -7.48
N ASN A 101 -11.52 -6.94 -7.41
CA ASN A 101 -11.02 -7.99 -6.52
C ASN A 101 -11.29 -7.65 -5.05
N ALA A 102 -11.02 -6.41 -4.63
CA ALA A 102 -11.27 -5.96 -3.26
C ALA A 102 -12.77 -6.00 -2.92
N ARG A 103 -13.63 -5.52 -3.83
CA ARG A 103 -15.10 -5.56 -3.67
C ARG A 103 -15.60 -7.00 -3.57
N THR A 104 -15.16 -7.88 -4.46
CA THR A 104 -15.52 -9.30 -4.43
C THR A 104 -15.14 -9.94 -3.09
N LEU A 105 -13.99 -9.57 -2.52
CA LEU A 105 -13.57 -10.07 -1.21
C LEU A 105 -14.50 -9.57 -0.10
N CYS A 106 -14.84 -8.29 -0.11
CA CYS A 106 -15.80 -7.73 0.84
C CYS A 106 -17.17 -8.42 0.76
N ASP A 107 -17.67 -8.61 -0.47
CA ASP A 107 -18.95 -9.28 -0.70
C ASP A 107 -18.94 -10.73 -0.18
N ARG A 108 -17.86 -11.49 -0.44
CA ARG A 108 -17.71 -12.87 0.05
C ARG A 108 -17.60 -12.97 1.57
N LEU A 109 -17.11 -11.92 2.21
CA LEU A 109 -17.02 -11.81 3.66
C LEU A 109 -18.27 -11.17 4.28
N GLU A 110 -19.28 -10.87 3.47
CA GLU A 110 -20.53 -10.19 3.90
C GLU A 110 -20.27 -8.86 4.60
N LEU A 111 -19.19 -8.16 4.18
CA LEU A 111 -18.83 -6.85 4.72
C LEU A 111 -19.51 -5.75 3.91
N SER A 112 -20.22 -4.89 4.62
CA SER A 112 -20.73 -3.64 4.02
C SER A 112 -19.55 -2.72 3.71
N SER A 113 -19.37 -2.39 2.45
CA SER A 113 -18.26 -1.54 2.00
C SER A 113 -18.75 -0.42 1.08
N LYS A 114 -17.97 0.66 1.02
CA LYS A 114 -18.21 1.79 0.15
C LYS A 114 -16.90 2.19 -0.52
N LEU A 115 -16.90 2.22 -1.84
CA LEU A 115 -15.74 2.71 -2.60
C LEU A 115 -15.79 4.24 -2.65
N ILE A 116 -14.69 4.87 -2.27
CA ILE A 116 -14.54 6.33 -2.26
C ILE A 116 -13.33 6.71 -3.09
N GLN A 117 -13.51 7.54 -4.10
CA GLN A 117 -12.39 8.19 -4.78
C GLN A 117 -11.92 9.36 -3.91
N LEU A 118 -10.63 9.38 -3.57
CA LEU A 118 -10.05 10.43 -2.75
C LEU A 118 -9.93 11.74 -3.53
N SER A 119 -10.11 12.86 -2.82
CA SER A 119 -9.85 14.19 -3.35
C SER A 119 -8.34 14.42 -3.56
N THR A 120 -8.00 15.39 -4.40
CA THR A 120 -6.59 15.73 -4.67
C THR A 120 -5.82 16.18 -3.43
N GLY A 121 -6.50 16.64 -2.39
CA GLY A 121 -5.89 17.00 -1.11
C GLY A 121 -5.51 15.80 -0.24
N ASP A 122 -6.10 14.63 -0.51
CA ASP A 122 -5.92 13.42 0.32
C ASP A 122 -5.06 12.35 -0.35
N ILE A 123 -4.79 12.48 -1.66
CA ILE A 123 -3.92 11.51 -2.36
C ILE A 123 -2.45 11.74 -2.01
N GLY A 124 -1.71 10.64 -1.90
CA GLY A 124 -0.26 10.67 -1.71
C GLY A 124 0.46 11.21 -2.95
N PHE A 125 1.65 11.79 -2.76
CA PHE A 125 2.45 12.37 -3.86
C PHE A 125 2.91 11.31 -4.91
N GLN A 126 2.85 10.05 -4.59
CA GLN A 126 3.20 8.94 -5.48
C GLN A 126 2.01 8.44 -6.32
N SER A 127 0.81 8.93 -6.08
CA SER A 127 -0.42 8.44 -6.71
C SER A 127 -1.02 9.48 -7.64
N ALA A 128 -1.51 9.05 -8.80
CA ALA A 128 -2.31 9.87 -9.71
C ALA A 128 -3.81 9.80 -9.37
N ILE A 129 -4.27 8.62 -8.95
CA ILE A 129 -5.64 8.35 -8.51
C ILE A 129 -5.55 7.43 -7.29
N THR A 130 -6.44 7.63 -6.32
CA THR A 130 -6.57 6.76 -5.15
C THR A 130 -8.04 6.49 -4.86
N PHE A 131 -8.35 5.24 -4.61
CA PHE A 131 -9.63 4.76 -4.09
C PHE A 131 -9.42 4.13 -2.72
N ASP A 132 -10.38 4.35 -1.82
CA ASP A 132 -10.38 3.86 -0.44
C ASP A 132 -11.71 3.16 -0.10
#